data_9ca3123b89487543d9ae282a3e6fd207
#
_entry.id   9ca3123b89487543d9ae282a3e6fd207
#
_cell.length_a   1.000
_cell.length_b   1.000
_cell.length_c   1.000
_cell.angle_alpha   90.00
_cell.angle_beta   90.00
_cell.angle_gamma   90.00
#
_symmetry.space_group_name_H-M   'P 1'
#
loop_
_entity.id
_entity.type
_entity.pdbx_description
1 polymer ?
#
loop_
_entity_poly.entity_id
_entity_poly.type
_entity_poly.pdbx_seq_one_letter_code
_entity_poly.pdbx_strand_id
1 'polypeptide(L)'
;MGADSSDLDNDLLTDLIVTEMLPKSLKRKKTKAIYESWDKYSLAKSKGYYHQFPRNVLQRNYGPSGFLEIGRYSGVSATDWSWASMIFDMDNDGLRDVFIANGIYKDLLDRDYLAYMANTERIRNMIKKEEEVIKKLIDIMPSKAMKNIVYKNNGEFNFTESSDTWGFDLPTFSNGMSYGDLDNDGDLDIVINNVNMPALVYKNNSNIDENKSISFELIGREKNKNAIGSKIIIKYGNNKQSMIENFPSRGFQSSIPNRLHFGVGDTKVIDTTIIYWPNNKVSYHLNLEANKTHKIEQEKSDYEYFDMANYSNLN
;
A
#
# COMPACT_ATOMS: atom_id res chain seq x y z
N MET A 1 9.27 -2.18 5.38
CA MET A 1 10.03 -1.33 4.46
C MET A 1 9.15 -0.25 3.86
N GLY A 2 8.05 -0.55 3.23
CA GLY A 2 7.02 0.42 2.88
C GLY A 2 5.84 0.35 3.84
N ALA A 3 5.01 1.38 3.80
CA ALA A 3 3.76 1.43 4.53
C ALA A 3 2.71 2.18 3.72
N ASP A 4 1.47 1.79 3.87
CA ASP A 4 0.33 2.50 3.32
C ASP A 4 -0.88 2.37 4.24
N SER A 5 -1.76 3.36 4.18
CA SER A 5 -2.94 3.41 5.02
C SER A 5 -4.18 3.83 4.23
N SER A 6 -5.26 3.11 4.43
CA SER A 6 -6.57 3.41 3.86
C SER A 6 -7.65 2.60 4.59
N ASP A 7 -8.89 2.97 4.40
CA ASP A 7 -10.04 2.24 4.89
C ASP A 7 -10.30 1.02 3.98
N LEU A 8 -10.04 -0.20 4.48
CA LEU A 8 -10.10 -1.44 3.69
C LEU A 8 -11.46 -2.15 3.74
N ASP A 9 -12.28 -1.89 4.76
CA ASP A 9 -13.59 -2.52 4.95
C ASP A 9 -14.76 -1.52 4.90
N ASN A 10 -14.47 -0.26 4.52
CA ASN A 10 -15.43 0.82 4.37
C ASN A 10 -16.19 1.17 5.68
N ASP A 11 -15.50 1.00 6.84
CA ASP A 11 -16.05 1.36 8.15
C ASP A 11 -15.73 2.83 8.55
N LEU A 12 -15.03 3.58 7.67
CA LEU A 12 -14.55 4.96 7.84
C LEU A 12 -13.40 5.10 8.86
N LEU A 13 -12.74 4.01 9.20
CA LEU A 13 -11.51 4.02 9.96
C LEU A 13 -10.33 3.63 9.07
N THR A 14 -9.21 4.28 9.27
CA THR A 14 -8.03 4.04 8.45
C THR A 14 -7.24 2.85 8.99
N ASP A 15 -7.10 1.79 8.19
CA ASP A 15 -6.24 0.64 8.45
C ASP A 15 -4.81 0.90 7.97
N LEU A 16 -3.87 0.05 8.40
CA LEU A 16 -2.45 0.21 8.08
C LEU A 16 -1.84 -1.11 7.60
N ILE A 17 -1.17 -1.07 6.46
CA ILE A 17 -0.29 -2.16 6.02
C ILE A 17 1.17 -1.71 6.08
N VAL A 18 2.04 -2.59 6.58
CA VAL A 18 3.50 -2.39 6.60
C VAL A 18 4.17 -3.62 6.02
N THR A 19 5.08 -3.42 5.08
CA THR A 19 5.77 -4.52 4.40
C THR A 19 7.09 -4.87 5.06
N GLU A 20 7.43 -6.15 5.00
CA GLU A 20 8.64 -6.77 5.52
C GLU A 20 9.16 -7.87 4.58
N MET A 21 10.09 -8.73 5.03
CA MET A 21 10.92 -9.59 4.18
C MET A 21 10.60 -11.09 4.28
N LEU A 22 9.42 -11.47 4.77
CA LEU A 22 9.10 -12.90 4.91
C LEU A 22 8.75 -13.53 3.55
N PRO A 23 9.54 -14.51 3.04
CA PRO A 23 9.20 -15.22 1.83
C PRO A 23 7.93 -16.04 1.96
N LYS A 24 7.10 -16.11 0.89
CA LYS A 24 5.94 -16.96 0.83
C LYS A 24 6.32 -18.43 0.65
N SER A 25 7.23 -18.73 -0.28
CA SER A 25 7.59 -20.11 -0.61
C SER A 25 8.48 -20.77 0.46
N LEU A 26 8.22 -22.05 0.75
CA LEU A 26 8.99 -22.84 1.71
C LEU A 26 10.48 -22.94 1.32
N LYS A 27 10.79 -23.05 0.01
CA LYS A 27 12.15 -23.07 -0.49
C LYS A 27 12.90 -21.81 -0.07
N ARG A 28 12.32 -20.62 -0.34
CA ARG A 28 12.96 -19.35 0.01
C ARG A 28 13.04 -19.13 1.52
N LYS A 29 12.02 -19.52 2.29
CA LYS A 29 12.09 -19.50 3.77
C LYS A 29 13.30 -20.28 4.29
N LYS A 30 13.61 -21.44 3.69
CA LYS A 30 14.75 -22.27 4.10
C LYS A 30 16.11 -21.76 3.61
N THR A 31 16.15 -21.01 2.51
CA THR A 31 17.40 -20.49 1.93
C THR A 31 17.74 -19.07 2.41
N LYS A 32 16.88 -18.43 3.18
CA LYS A 32 17.11 -17.09 3.72
C LYS A 32 17.46 -17.12 5.21
N ALA A 33 18.34 -16.22 5.62
CA ALA A 33 18.77 -16.07 7.01
C ALA A 33 17.76 -15.26 7.85
N ILE A 34 16.46 -15.44 7.58
CA ILE A 34 15.41 -14.82 8.39
C ILE A 34 15.05 -15.81 9.50
N TYR A 35 15.52 -15.52 10.71
CA TYR A 35 15.25 -16.36 11.87
C TYR A 35 14.29 -15.69 12.82
N GLU A 36 13.09 -16.24 12.91
CA GLU A 36 12.29 -16.13 14.11
C GLU A 36 12.67 -17.32 15.03
N SER A 37 13.31 -17.08 16.15
CA SER A 37 13.48 -18.08 17.20
C SER A 37 12.83 -17.55 18.48
N TRP A 38 12.21 -18.46 19.21
CA TRP A 38 11.59 -18.14 20.51
C TRP A 38 12.58 -17.49 21.47
N ASP A 39 13.82 -17.98 21.50
CA ASP A 39 14.85 -17.49 22.40
C ASP A 39 15.22 -16.03 22.09
N LYS A 40 15.40 -15.68 20.80
CA LYS A 40 15.66 -14.29 20.38
C LYS A 40 14.49 -13.37 20.71
N TYR A 41 13.27 -13.83 20.44
CA TYR A 41 12.06 -13.09 20.74
C TYR A 41 11.94 -12.85 22.26
N SER A 42 12.09 -13.90 23.10
CA SER A 42 12.02 -13.80 24.54
C SER A 42 13.09 -12.88 25.10
N LEU A 43 14.33 -12.97 24.57
CA LEU A 43 15.43 -12.07 24.96
C LEU A 43 15.14 -10.62 24.59
N ALA A 44 14.63 -10.35 23.40
CA ALA A 44 14.25 -9.00 22.98
C ALA A 44 13.17 -8.42 23.89
N LYS A 45 12.13 -9.19 24.20
CA LYS A 45 11.07 -8.80 25.14
C LYS A 45 11.60 -8.52 26.54
N SER A 46 12.49 -9.35 27.06
CA SER A 46 13.10 -9.15 28.40
C SER A 46 13.96 -7.88 28.48
N LYS A 47 14.47 -7.41 27.33
CA LYS A 47 15.24 -6.16 27.22
C LYS A 47 14.39 -4.93 26.88
N GLY A 48 13.07 -5.05 26.89
CA GLY A 48 12.14 -3.93 26.66
C GLY A 48 11.85 -3.62 25.20
N TYR A 49 12.29 -4.45 24.24
CA TYR A 49 11.85 -4.33 22.85
C TYR A 49 10.41 -4.78 22.69
N TYR A 50 9.68 -4.14 21.77
CA TYR A 50 8.31 -4.54 21.45
C TYR A 50 8.29 -5.75 20.50
N HIS A 51 7.10 -6.20 20.10
CA HIS A 51 6.93 -7.32 19.18
C HIS A 51 7.44 -6.96 17.78
N GLN A 52 8.50 -7.63 17.32
CA GLN A 52 9.08 -7.45 15.99
C GLN A 52 9.10 -8.78 15.25
N PHE A 53 8.52 -8.80 14.05
CA PHE A 53 8.45 -9.97 13.21
C PHE A 53 8.84 -9.62 11.77
N PRO A 54 9.63 -10.45 11.06
CA PRO A 54 10.03 -10.23 9.68
C PRO A 54 8.92 -10.61 8.69
N ARG A 55 7.69 -10.16 8.92
CA ARG A 55 6.53 -10.41 8.07
C ARG A 55 5.73 -9.14 7.83
N ASN A 56 5.00 -9.10 6.70
CA ASN A 56 4.05 -8.03 6.50
C ASN A 56 3.02 -8.01 7.63
N VAL A 57 2.62 -6.82 7.99
CA VAL A 57 1.69 -6.54 9.08
C VAL A 57 0.49 -5.81 8.48
N LEU A 58 -0.71 -6.30 8.75
CA LEU A 58 -1.96 -5.62 8.46
C LEU A 58 -2.66 -5.31 9.77
N GLN A 59 -2.77 -4.03 10.08
CA GLN A 59 -3.39 -3.53 11.31
C GLN A 59 -4.80 -3.03 10.99
N ARG A 60 -5.82 -3.77 11.40
CA ARG A 60 -7.20 -3.31 11.37
C ARG A 60 -7.44 -2.32 12.50
N ASN A 61 -8.07 -1.21 12.17
CA ASN A 61 -8.44 -0.17 13.12
C ASN A 61 -9.81 -0.48 13.76
N TYR A 62 -9.89 -0.46 15.08
CA TYR A 62 -11.12 -0.62 15.85
C TYR A 62 -11.50 0.68 16.59
N GLY A 63 -11.08 1.83 16.07
CA GLY A 63 -11.32 3.14 16.68
C GLY A 63 -10.74 3.23 18.09
N PRO A 64 -11.54 3.60 19.10
CA PRO A 64 -11.05 3.75 20.49
C PRO A 64 -10.45 2.47 21.09
N SER A 65 -10.78 1.29 20.56
CA SER A 65 -10.24 0.00 21.00
C SER A 65 -8.83 -0.28 20.48
N GLY A 66 -8.31 0.57 19.59
CA GLY A 66 -6.97 0.47 19.03
C GLY A 66 -6.89 -0.41 17.78
N PHE A 67 -5.69 -0.93 17.51
CA PHE A 67 -5.42 -1.73 16.31
C PHE A 67 -5.25 -3.21 16.64
N LEU A 68 -5.69 -4.09 15.74
CA LEU A 68 -5.47 -5.53 15.81
C LEU A 68 -4.69 -6.00 14.58
N GLU A 69 -3.59 -6.70 14.79
CA GLU A 69 -2.79 -7.30 13.72
C GLU A 69 -3.46 -8.54 13.15
N ILE A 70 -3.87 -8.48 11.89
CA ILE A 70 -4.64 -9.53 11.19
C ILE A 70 -3.95 -10.08 9.94
N GLY A 71 -2.70 -9.70 9.64
CA GLY A 71 -2.03 -10.05 8.38
C GLY A 71 -1.91 -11.55 8.11
N ARG A 72 -1.83 -12.39 9.16
CA ARG A 72 -1.88 -13.86 8.99
C ARG A 72 -3.29 -14.35 8.71
N TYR A 73 -4.28 -13.80 9.36
CA TYR A 73 -5.69 -14.11 9.13
C TYR A 73 -6.09 -13.79 7.69
N SER A 74 -5.72 -12.61 7.23
CA SER A 74 -6.01 -12.11 5.88
C SER A 74 -5.11 -12.68 4.77
N GLY A 75 -4.12 -13.52 5.11
CA GLY A 75 -3.25 -14.18 4.13
C GLY A 75 -2.17 -13.31 3.50
N VAL A 76 -2.00 -12.04 3.92
CA VAL A 76 -1.07 -11.06 3.30
C VAL A 76 0.31 -10.99 3.97
N SER A 77 0.57 -11.83 4.98
CA SER A 77 1.74 -11.73 5.86
C SER A 77 3.09 -12.11 5.23
N ALA A 78 3.11 -12.73 4.04
CA ALA A 78 4.34 -13.22 3.42
C ALA A 78 4.29 -13.07 1.90
N THR A 79 5.17 -12.23 1.36
CA THR A 79 5.23 -11.91 -0.07
C THR A 79 6.65 -11.99 -0.66
N ASP A 80 7.67 -12.04 0.13
CA ASP A 80 9.11 -12.07 -0.11
C ASP A 80 9.79 -10.77 0.35
N TRP A 81 10.80 -10.27 -0.35
CA TRP A 81 11.42 -8.99 -0.03
C TRP A 81 10.57 -7.84 -0.56
N SER A 82 9.69 -7.36 0.30
CA SER A 82 8.65 -6.42 -0.07
C SER A 82 9.03 -4.97 0.24
N TRP A 83 8.88 -4.08 -0.74
CA TRP A 83 9.18 -2.67 -0.62
C TRP A 83 7.91 -1.84 -0.50
N ALA A 84 7.39 -1.30 -1.61
CA ALA A 84 6.15 -0.55 -1.57
C ALA A 84 4.96 -1.47 -1.30
N SER A 85 4.04 -1.00 -0.48
CA SER A 85 2.65 -1.45 -0.43
C SER A 85 1.77 -0.28 -0.79
N MET A 86 0.73 -0.51 -1.59
CA MET A 86 -0.29 0.49 -1.88
C MET A 86 -1.68 -0.10 -1.78
N ILE A 87 -2.58 0.68 -1.21
CA ILE A 87 -4.00 0.33 -1.01
C ILE A 87 -4.82 1.25 -1.90
N PHE A 88 -5.47 0.69 -2.92
CA PHE A 88 -6.36 1.42 -3.83
C PHE A 88 -7.30 0.43 -4.54
N ASP A 89 -8.41 0.92 -5.05
CA ASP A 89 -9.42 0.12 -5.75
C ASP A 89 -8.98 -0.06 -7.21
N MET A 90 -8.55 -1.26 -7.58
CA MET A 90 -7.96 -1.56 -8.89
C MET A 90 -9.01 -1.91 -9.94
N ASP A 91 -10.15 -2.46 -9.54
CA ASP A 91 -11.22 -2.87 -10.44
C ASP A 91 -12.52 -2.08 -10.28
N ASN A 92 -12.47 -0.98 -9.52
CA ASN A 92 -13.58 -0.05 -9.28
C ASN A 92 -14.82 -0.69 -8.63
N ASP A 93 -14.66 -1.82 -7.90
CA ASP A 93 -15.79 -2.51 -7.26
C ASP A 93 -16.25 -1.85 -5.94
N GLY A 94 -15.51 -0.84 -5.46
CA GLY A 94 -15.76 -0.10 -4.23
C GLY A 94 -15.00 -0.64 -3.02
N LEU A 95 -14.21 -1.71 -3.17
CA LEU A 95 -13.32 -2.24 -2.15
C LEU A 95 -11.86 -1.99 -2.56
N ARG A 96 -11.04 -1.60 -1.62
CA ARG A 96 -9.62 -1.34 -1.92
C ARG A 96 -8.80 -2.60 -1.85
N ASP A 97 -8.02 -2.80 -2.88
CA ASP A 97 -7.08 -3.90 -3.04
C ASP A 97 -5.72 -3.55 -2.44
N VAL A 98 -4.85 -4.55 -2.35
CA VAL A 98 -3.48 -4.37 -1.85
C VAL A 98 -2.49 -4.79 -2.91
N PHE A 99 -1.65 -3.87 -3.37
CA PHE A 99 -0.49 -4.15 -4.22
C PHE A 99 0.80 -4.13 -3.39
N ILE A 100 1.68 -5.11 -3.61
CA ILE A 100 2.99 -5.20 -2.95
C ILE A 100 4.09 -5.38 -3.99
N ALA A 101 5.00 -4.41 -4.06
CA ALA A 101 6.19 -4.45 -4.90
C ALA A 101 7.28 -5.30 -4.24
N ASN A 102 7.77 -6.30 -4.97
CA ASN A 102 8.76 -7.25 -4.48
C ASN A 102 10.06 -7.20 -5.26
N GLY A 103 11.16 -7.46 -4.57
CA GLY A 103 12.43 -7.75 -5.19
C GLY A 103 13.64 -7.15 -4.46
N ILE A 104 14.73 -7.87 -4.51
CA ILE A 104 16.05 -7.36 -4.13
C ILE A 104 17.04 -7.81 -5.20
N TYR A 105 17.77 -6.85 -5.78
CA TYR A 105 18.69 -7.14 -6.88
C TYR A 105 19.84 -8.04 -6.46
N LYS A 106 20.41 -7.83 -5.27
CA LYS A 106 21.43 -8.67 -4.66
C LYS A 106 20.95 -9.18 -3.31
N ASP A 107 20.83 -10.50 -3.18
CA ASP A 107 20.20 -11.15 -2.04
C ASP A 107 21.19 -11.34 -0.87
N LEU A 108 21.26 -10.32 -0.02
CA LEU A 108 22.15 -10.26 1.14
C LEU A 108 21.83 -11.30 2.22
N LEU A 109 20.63 -11.87 2.22
CA LEU A 109 20.18 -12.81 3.24
C LEU A 109 20.28 -14.27 2.77
N ASP A 110 20.90 -14.52 1.62
CA ASP A 110 21.11 -15.89 1.14
C ASP A 110 22.10 -16.64 2.06
N ARG A 111 21.67 -17.80 2.55
CA ARG A 111 22.44 -18.57 3.55
C ARG A 111 23.75 -19.11 3.02
N ASP A 112 23.78 -19.52 1.75
CA ASP A 112 24.99 -20.04 1.13
C ASP A 112 25.99 -18.92 0.92
N TYR A 113 25.54 -17.74 0.51
CA TYR A 113 26.35 -16.53 0.44
C TYR A 113 26.89 -16.13 1.81
N LEU A 114 26.05 -16.10 2.84
CA LEU A 114 26.49 -15.78 4.20
C LEU A 114 27.49 -16.81 4.75
N ALA A 115 27.30 -18.10 4.47
CA ALA A 115 28.25 -19.14 4.85
C ALA A 115 29.56 -18.98 4.10
N TYR A 116 29.55 -18.60 2.81
CA TYR A 116 30.71 -18.25 2.04
C TYR A 116 31.51 -17.10 2.66
N MET A 117 30.80 -16.01 3.04
CA MET A 117 31.41 -14.83 3.68
C MET A 117 31.96 -15.11 5.09
N ALA A 118 31.35 -16.04 5.83
CA ALA A 118 31.78 -16.41 7.18
C ALA A 118 33.14 -17.18 7.18
N ASN A 119 33.59 -17.66 6.03
CA ASN A 119 34.89 -18.34 5.92
C ASN A 119 36.05 -17.31 5.84
N THR A 120 36.54 -16.92 7.02
CA THR A 120 37.57 -15.88 7.18
C THR A 120 38.87 -16.20 6.47
N GLU A 121 39.27 -17.48 6.39
CA GLU A 121 40.51 -17.89 5.70
C GLU A 121 40.36 -17.68 4.19
N ARG A 122 39.21 -18.08 3.62
CA ARG A 122 38.89 -17.85 2.19
C ARG A 122 38.91 -16.36 1.85
N ILE A 123 38.26 -15.55 2.64
CA ILE A 123 38.20 -14.09 2.42
C ILE A 123 39.59 -13.46 2.53
N ARG A 124 40.40 -13.83 3.54
CA ARG A 124 41.78 -13.34 3.68
C ARG A 124 42.64 -13.72 2.47
N ASN A 125 42.48 -14.94 1.96
CA ASN A 125 43.21 -15.40 0.78
C ASN A 125 42.81 -14.67 -0.50
N MET A 126 41.53 -14.32 -0.63
CA MET A 126 41.02 -13.47 -1.72
C MET A 126 41.64 -12.07 -1.66
N ILE A 127 41.60 -11.42 -0.49
CA ILE A 127 42.17 -10.06 -0.30
C ILE A 127 43.66 -10.02 -0.66
N LYS A 128 44.42 -11.11 -0.41
CA LYS A 128 45.84 -11.19 -0.75
C LYS A 128 46.12 -11.41 -2.22
N LYS A 129 45.19 -11.98 -2.98
CA LYS A 129 45.41 -12.45 -4.35
C LYS A 129 44.71 -11.63 -5.44
N GLU A 130 43.74 -10.81 -5.08
CA GLU A 130 42.84 -10.16 -6.04
C GLU A 130 42.75 -8.67 -5.78
N GLU A 131 42.91 -7.85 -6.83
CA GLU A 131 42.77 -6.40 -6.74
C GLU A 131 41.31 -5.95 -6.61
N GLU A 132 40.32 -6.72 -7.13
CA GLU A 132 38.89 -6.37 -7.16
C GLU A 132 38.04 -7.27 -6.25
N VAL A 133 38.48 -7.53 -5.02
CA VAL A 133 37.79 -8.45 -4.10
C VAL A 133 36.34 -8.04 -3.83
N ILE A 134 36.07 -6.73 -3.63
CA ILE A 134 34.72 -6.22 -3.34
C ILE A 134 33.77 -6.52 -4.51
N LYS A 135 34.22 -6.25 -5.75
CA LYS A 135 33.43 -6.54 -6.95
C LYS A 135 33.07 -8.01 -7.04
N LYS A 136 34.05 -8.89 -6.84
CA LYS A 136 33.84 -10.34 -6.86
C LYS A 136 32.85 -10.80 -5.77
N LEU A 137 32.93 -10.24 -4.56
CA LEU A 137 32.00 -10.55 -3.47
C LEU A 137 30.59 -10.08 -3.81
N ILE A 138 30.42 -8.96 -4.51
CA ILE A 138 29.14 -8.50 -5.02
C ILE A 138 28.63 -9.41 -6.14
N ASP A 139 29.49 -9.85 -7.05
CA ASP A 139 29.09 -10.65 -8.21
C ASP A 139 28.58 -12.03 -7.83
N ILE A 140 29.16 -12.65 -6.79
CA ILE A 140 28.69 -13.95 -6.28
C ILE A 140 27.40 -13.90 -5.46
N MET A 141 26.94 -12.71 -5.07
CA MET A 141 25.64 -12.61 -4.42
C MET A 141 24.52 -13.08 -5.36
N PRO A 142 23.62 -13.96 -4.91
CA PRO A 142 22.48 -14.36 -5.72
C PRO A 142 21.62 -13.17 -6.15
N SER A 143 21.15 -13.22 -7.38
CA SER A 143 20.24 -12.22 -7.94
C SER A 143 19.06 -12.96 -8.56
N LYS A 144 17.86 -12.77 -8.02
CA LYS A 144 16.65 -13.43 -8.49
C LYS A 144 15.48 -12.49 -8.47
N ALA A 145 14.98 -12.14 -9.65
CA ALA A 145 13.76 -11.36 -9.81
C ALA A 145 12.54 -12.10 -9.20
N MET A 146 11.60 -11.34 -8.67
CA MET A 146 10.39 -11.82 -8.02
C MET A 146 9.17 -11.17 -8.63
N LYS A 147 8.03 -11.88 -8.62
CA LYS A 147 6.74 -11.29 -9.01
C LYS A 147 6.27 -10.28 -7.95
N ASN A 148 5.65 -9.22 -8.40
CA ASN A 148 4.84 -8.36 -7.54
C ASN A 148 3.58 -9.12 -7.14
N ILE A 149 3.02 -8.80 -5.99
CA ILE A 149 1.84 -9.49 -5.48
C ILE A 149 0.66 -8.53 -5.41
N VAL A 150 -0.46 -8.98 -5.93
CA VAL A 150 -1.74 -8.28 -5.86
C VAL A 150 -2.73 -9.14 -5.09
N TYR A 151 -3.38 -8.53 -4.14
CA TYR A 151 -4.44 -9.12 -3.35
C TYR A 151 -5.75 -8.37 -3.64
N LYS A 152 -6.67 -9.02 -4.37
CA LYS A 152 -8.04 -8.52 -4.52
C LYS A 152 -8.77 -8.64 -3.20
N ASN A 153 -9.41 -7.57 -2.79
CA ASN A 153 -10.26 -7.51 -1.60
C ASN A 153 -11.67 -8.05 -1.93
N ASN A 154 -12.13 -9.05 -1.17
CA ASN A 154 -13.48 -9.60 -1.31
C ASN A 154 -14.41 -9.16 -0.16
N GLY A 155 -14.00 -8.14 0.60
CA GLY A 155 -14.68 -7.70 1.81
C GLY A 155 -14.23 -8.45 3.08
N GLU A 156 -14.49 -7.85 4.23
CA GLU A 156 -14.21 -8.41 5.56
C GLU A 156 -12.75 -8.89 5.74
N PHE A 157 -11.78 -8.20 5.13
CA PHE A 157 -10.36 -8.56 5.11
C PHE A 157 -10.06 -9.94 4.52
N ASN A 158 -10.94 -10.45 3.67
CA ASN A 158 -10.73 -11.66 2.90
C ASN A 158 -10.10 -11.32 1.55
N PHE A 159 -8.84 -11.69 1.34
CA PHE A 159 -8.10 -11.36 0.13
C PHE A 159 -7.83 -12.58 -0.74
N THR A 160 -7.96 -12.43 -2.05
CA THR A 160 -7.54 -13.41 -3.05
C THR A 160 -6.31 -12.89 -3.78
N GLU A 161 -5.23 -13.69 -3.83
CA GLU A 161 -4.08 -13.34 -4.65
C GLU A 161 -4.44 -13.43 -6.13
N SER A 162 -4.39 -12.29 -6.81
CA SER A 162 -4.82 -12.11 -8.20
C SER A 162 -3.68 -11.70 -9.14
N SER A 163 -2.43 -11.82 -8.70
CA SER A 163 -1.26 -11.36 -9.46
C SER A 163 -1.21 -11.90 -10.89
N ASP A 164 -1.37 -13.22 -11.06
CA ASP A 164 -1.28 -13.85 -12.38
C ASP A 164 -2.50 -13.55 -13.27
N THR A 165 -3.69 -13.45 -12.68
CA THR A 165 -4.94 -13.15 -13.42
C THR A 165 -5.05 -11.69 -13.84
N TRP A 166 -4.39 -10.79 -13.11
CA TRP A 166 -4.36 -9.34 -13.39
C TRP A 166 -3.09 -8.89 -14.12
N GLY A 167 -2.30 -9.84 -14.66
CA GLY A 167 -1.17 -9.54 -15.55
C GLY A 167 0.14 -9.16 -14.86
N PHE A 168 0.27 -9.39 -13.53
CA PHE A 168 1.50 -9.11 -12.78
C PHE A 168 2.41 -10.35 -12.65
N ASP A 169 2.50 -11.13 -13.70
CA ASP A 169 3.26 -12.39 -13.74
C ASP A 169 4.76 -12.22 -14.05
N LEU A 170 5.17 -11.02 -14.51
CA LEU A 170 6.57 -10.72 -14.83
C LEU A 170 7.43 -10.60 -13.56
N PRO A 171 8.49 -11.42 -13.40
CA PRO A 171 9.43 -11.25 -12.28
C PRO A 171 10.30 -10.00 -12.46
N THR A 172 10.41 -9.19 -11.43
CA THR A 172 11.15 -7.92 -11.43
C THR A 172 11.95 -7.71 -10.15
N PHE A 173 12.70 -6.62 -10.09
CA PHE A 173 13.31 -6.08 -8.87
C PHE A 173 12.61 -4.77 -8.52
N SER A 174 11.32 -4.85 -8.21
CA SER A 174 10.48 -3.69 -7.95
C SER A 174 10.70 -3.12 -6.56
N ASN A 175 10.63 -1.79 -6.44
CA ASN A 175 10.68 -1.11 -5.15
C ASN A 175 9.61 -0.03 -5.01
N GLY A 176 9.75 1.14 -5.64
CA GLY A 176 8.73 2.18 -5.62
C GLY A 176 7.63 1.95 -6.66
N MET A 177 6.45 2.48 -6.42
CA MET A 177 5.33 2.47 -7.37
C MET A 177 4.41 3.66 -7.17
N SER A 178 3.62 3.95 -8.19
CA SER A 178 2.56 4.94 -8.15
C SER A 178 1.37 4.44 -8.97
N TYR A 179 0.21 5.01 -8.71
CA TYR A 179 -0.97 4.78 -9.52
C TYR A 179 -1.63 6.11 -9.91
N GLY A 180 -2.40 6.11 -10.97
CA GLY A 180 -3.18 7.26 -11.43
C GLY A 180 -3.87 6.93 -12.75
N ASP A 181 -4.95 7.59 -13.04
CA ASP A 181 -5.66 7.52 -14.32
C ASP A 181 -4.85 8.32 -15.36
N LEU A 182 -4.02 7.62 -16.16
CA LEU A 182 -3.03 8.24 -17.06
C LEU A 182 -3.62 8.61 -18.41
N ASP A 183 -4.66 7.93 -18.86
CA ASP A 183 -5.32 8.18 -20.15
C ASP A 183 -6.74 8.75 -20.01
N ASN A 184 -7.19 9.02 -18.79
CA ASN A 184 -8.47 9.60 -18.40
C ASN A 184 -9.67 8.75 -18.84
N ASP A 185 -9.54 7.43 -18.76
CA ASP A 185 -10.63 6.49 -19.03
C ASP A 185 -11.41 6.10 -17.77
N GLY A 186 -10.96 6.56 -16.56
CA GLY A 186 -11.68 6.42 -15.30
C GLY A 186 -11.28 5.19 -14.50
N ASP A 187 -10.20 4.49 -14.88
CA ASP A 187 -9.58 3.48 -14.06
C ASP A 187 -8.12 3.86 -13.69
N LEU A 188 -7.54 3.16 -12.73
CA LEU A 188 -6.23 3.51 -12.21
C LEU A 188 -5.13 2.64 -12.83
N ASP A 189 -4.26 3.27 -13.61
CA ASP A 189 -3.05 2.68 -14.14
C ASP A 189 -1.94 2.62 -13.08
N ILE A 190 -0.94 1.75 -13.29
CA ILE A 190 0.14 1.52 -12.35
C ILE A 190 1.49 1.78 -13.01
N VAL A 191 2.35 2.54 -12.32
CA VAL A 191 3.74 2.73 -12.70
C VAL A 191 4.64 2.13 -11.62
N ILE A 192 5.58 1.26 -12.03
CA ILE A 192 6.48 0.54 -11.11
C ILE A 192 7.92 0.87 -11.46
N ASN A 193 8.67 1.31 -10.45
CA ASN A 193 10.11 1.48 -10.57
C ASN A 193 10.85 0.19 -10.22
N ASN A 194 11.86 -0.14 -11.02
CA ASN A 194 12.66 -1.35 -10.87
C ASN A 194 14.15 -1.03 -10.73
N VAL A 195 14.86 -1.83 -9.96
CA VAL A 195 16.31 -1.75 -9.84
C VAL A 195 16.97 -2.51 -10.99
N ASN A 196 17.83 -1.83 -11.76
CA ASN A 196 18.57 -2.41 -12.91
C ASN A 196 17.66 -3.05 -13.99
N MET A 197 16.42 -2.62 -14.07
CA MET A 197 15.45 -2.98 -15.11
C MET A 197 14.67 -1.73 -15.52
N PRO A 198 14.08 -1.69 -16.72
CA PRO A 198 13.17 -0.62 -17.10
C PRO A 198 11.99 -0.48 -16.12
N ALA A 199 11.51 0.73 -15.93
CA ALA A 199 10.24 0.95 -15.26
C ALA A 199 9.10 0.29 -16.06
N LEU A 200 8.07 -0.16 -15.38
CA LEU A 200 6.90 -0.77 -15.99
C LEU A 200 5.71 0.16 -15.85
N VAL A 201 4.92 0.26 -16.91
CA VAL A 201 3.63 0.94 -16.90
C VAL A 201 2.58 -0.09 -17.29
N TYR A 202 1.64 -0.33 -16.40
CA TYR A 202 0.50 -1.21 -16.63
C TYR A 202 -0.73 -0.36 -16.86
N LYS A 203 -1.29 -0.46 -18.05
CA LYS A 203 -2.61 0.09 -18.33
C LYS A 203 -3.65 -0.83 -17.70
N ASN A 204 -4.55 -0.23 -16.94
CA ASN A 204 -5.75 -0.90 -16.48
C ASN A 204 -6.73 -1.01 -17.66
N ASN A 205 -7.45 -2.10 -17.74
CA ASN A 205 -8.49 -2.32 -18.72
C ASN A 205 -9.77 -2.80 -18.04
N SER A 206 -10.05 -2.26 -16.86
CA SER A 206 -11.29 -2.54 -16.14
C SER A 206 -12.49 -2.10 -16.99
N ASN A 207 -13.58 -2.86 -16.86
CA ASN A 207 -14.78 -2.54 -17.61
C ASN A 207 -15.60 -1.45 -16.90
N ILE A 208 -15.44 -0.20 -17.33
CA ILE A 208 -16.16 0.95 -16.77
C ILE A 208 -17.69 0.88 -16.95
N ASP A 209 -18.18 0.05 -17.88
CA ASP A 209 -19.62 -0.19 -18.02
C ASP A 209 -20.17 -1.04 -16.87
N GLU A 210 -19.34 -1.92 -16.30
CA GLU A 210 -19.68 -2.75 -15.14
C GLU A 210 -19.40 -2.02 -13.83
N ASN A 211 -18.17 -1.54 -13.64
CA ASN A 211 -17.73 -0.85 -12.45
C ASN A 211 -17.35 0.61 -12.75
N LYS A 212 -18.05 1.53 -12.13
CA LYS A 212 -17.87 2.97 -12.29
C LYS A 212 -16.96 3.54 -11.23
N SER A 213 -16.42 4.70 -11.54
CA SER A 213 -15.61 5.46 -10.59
C SER A 213 -16.09 6.90 -10.45
N ILE A 214 -15.58 7.59 -9.44
CA ILE A 214 -15.71 9.04 -9.29
C ILE A 214 -14.38 9.58 -8.77
N SER A 215 -13.92 10.68 -9.36
CA SER A 215 -12.68 11.33 -8.95
C SER A 215 -12.91 12.75 -8.48
N PHE A 216 -12.04 13.20 -7.56
CA PHE A 216 -12.10 14.56 -7.01
C PHE A 216 -10.75 15.24 -7.14
N GLU A 217 -10.76 16.46 -7.66
CA GLU A 217 -9.64 17.41 -7.60
C GLU A 217 -9.99 18.51 -6.59
N LEU A 218 -9.34 18.47 -5.43
CA LEU A 218 -9.57 19.46 -4.38
C LEU A 218 -8.64 20.66 -4.54
N ILE A 219 -9.20 21.85 -4.53
CA ILE A 219 -8.47 23.11 -4.54
C ILE A 219 -8.59 23.75 -3.17
N GLY A 220 -7.50 23.70 -2.43
CA GLY A 220 -7.38 24.34 -1.13
C GLY A 220 -7.05 25.83 -1.23
N ARG A 221 -6.98 26.49 -0.08
CA ARG A 221 -6.70 27.91 0.06
C ARG A 221 -5.29 28.19 0.55
N GLU A 222 -4.91 29.44 0.45
CA GLU A 222 -3.65 29.98 0.96
C GLU A 222 -2.43 29.20 0.46
N LYS A 223 -1.64 28.62 1.37
CA LYS A 223 -0.42 27.87 1.04
C LYS A 223 -0.67 26.41 0.71
N ASN A 224 -1.83 25.85 1.08
CA ASN A 224 -2.20 24.47 0.83
C ASN A 224 -3.13 24.34 -0.40
N LYS A 225 -2.61 24.67 -1.58
CA LYS A 225 -3.40 24.67 -2.83
C LYS A 225 -3.91 23.27 -3.22
N ASN A 226 -3.20 22.23 -2.86
CA ASN A 226 -3.58 20.84 -3.14
C ASN A 226 -4.50 20.25 -2.09
N ALA A 227 -4.96 21.02 -1.10
CA ALA A 227 -5.82 20.58 -0.01
C ALA A 227 -5.29 19.30 0.70
N ILE A 228 -3.97 19.18 0.86
CA ILE A 228 -3.34 18.03 1.55
C ILE A 228 -3.87 17.96 2.99
N GLY A 229 -4.22 16.76 3.45
CA GLY A 229 -4.84 16.52 4.75
C GLY A 229 -6.38 16.67 4.74
N SER A 230 -7.00 16.92 3.58
CA SER A 230 -8.46 16.81 3.46
C SER A 230 -8.90 15.34 3.50
N LYS A 231 -10.13 15.11 3.95
CA LYS A 231 -10.78 13.81 3.93
C LYS A 231 -12.10 13.90 3.17
N ILE A 232 -12.33 12.99 2.25
CA ILE A 232 -13.59 12.84 1.53
C ILE A 232 -14.30 11.59 2.02
N ILE A 233 -15.58 11.72 2.34
CA ILE A 233 -16.49 10.59 2.55
C ILE A 233 -17.58 10.69 1.49
N ILE A 234 -17.77 9.61 0.75
CA ILE A 234 -18.90 9.46 -0.16
C ILE A 234 -19.92 8.48 0.42
N LYS A 235 -21.21 8.78 0.19
CA LYS A 235 -22.33 7.88 0.52
C LYS A 235 -23.13 7.64 -0.76
N TYR A 236 -23.41 6.40 -1.07
CA TYR A 236 -24.01 6.03 -2.36
C TYR A 236 -24.76 4.69 -2.27
N GLY A 237 -25.66 4.50 -3.23
CA GLY A 237 -26.44 3.28 -3.36
C GLY A 237 -27.15 2.87 -2.06
N ASN A 238 -27.23 1.58 -1.79
CA ASN A 238 -27.92 1.05 -0.61
C ASN A 238 -27.07 1.20 0.67
N ASN A 239 -26.91 2.42 1.17
CA ASN A 239 -26.12 2.77 2.36
C ASN A 239 -24.64 2.39 2.30
N LYS A 240 -24.08 2.25 1.10
CA LYS A 240 -22.63 2.12 0.94
C LYS A 240 -21.95 3.44 1.26
N GLN A 241 -20.75 3.34 1.78
CA GLN A 241 -19.90 4.51 2.05
C GLN A 241 -18.44 4.18 1.77
N SER A 242 -17.64 5.19 1.52
CA SER A 242 -16.21 5.04 1.35
C SER A 242 -15.49 6.32 1.73
N MET A 243 -14.25 6.22 2.19
CA MET A 243 -13.46 7.33 2.68
C MET A 243 -12.07 7.33 2.07
N ILE A 244 -11.58 8.50 1.65
CA ILE A 244 -10.18 8.71 1.27
C ILE A 244 -9.65 9.97 1.94
N GLU A 245 -8.41 9.88 2.44
CA GLU A 245 -7.65 11.03 2.91
C GLU A 245 -6.63 11.46 1.86
N ASN A 246 -6.50 12.77 1.67
CA ASN A 246 -5.58 13.35 0.68
C ASN A 246 -4.15 13.41 1.23
N PHE A 247 -3.42 12.30 1.12
CA PHE A 247 -2.01 12.17 1.44
C PHE A 247 -1.25 11.64 0.22
N PRO A 248 -0.49 12.49 -0.50
CA PRO A 248 0.19 12.06 -1.70
C PRO A 248 1.39 11.14 -1.45
N SER A 249 2.04 11.20 -0.28
CA SER A 249 3.17 10.32 0.05
C SER A 249 2.67 8.96 0.48
N ARG A 250 2.95 7.93 -0.30
CA ARG A 250 2.44 6.55 -0.11
C ARG A 250 3.54 5.52 -0.36
N GLY A 251 3.36 4.31 0.19
CA GLY A 251 4.20 3.16 -0.12
C GLY A 251 5.66 3.30 0.31
N PHE A 252 6.59 3.15 -0.62
CA PHE A 252 8.03 3.24 -0.38
C PHE A 252 8.67 4.25 -1.34
N GLN A 253 9.17 5.38 -0.82
CA GLN A 253 9.80 6.46 -1.59
C GLN A 253 8.96 6.87 -2.82
N SER A 254 7.66 6.95 -2.64
CA SER A 254 6.69 7.10 -3.72
C SER A 254 5.64 8.15 -3.39
N SER A 255 4.98 8.63 -4.42
CA SER A 255 3.85 9.56 -4.30
C SER A 255 2.81 9.26 -5.38
N ILE A 256 1.57 9.65 -5.10
CA ILE A 256 0.43 9.54 -6.01
C ILE A 256 -0.05 10.93 -6.41
N PRO A 257 -0.80 11.07 -7.52
CA PRO A 257 -1.47 12.32 -7.89
C PRO A 257 -2.43 12.81 -6.80
N ASN A 258 -2.69 14.13 -6.79
CA ASN A 258 -3.68 14.72 -5.87
C ASN A 258 -5.14 14.47 -6.29
N ARG A 259 -5.38 13.69 -7.35
CA ARG A 259 -6.71 13.26 -7.76
C ARG A 259 -7.14 12.08 -6.87
N LEU A 260 -8.17 12.29 -6.06
CA LEU A 260 -8.72 11.27 -5.18
C LEU A 260 -9.75 10.45 -5.94
N HIS A 261 -9.55 9.16 -6.04
CA HIS A 261 -10.34 8.25 -6.86
C HIS A 261 -11.07 7.21 -6.02
N PHE A 262 -12.37 7.04 -6.29
CA PHE A 262 -13.23 6.03 -5.67
C PHE A 262 -13.84 5.14 -6.75
N GLY A 263 -13.69 3.83 -6.64
CA GLY A 263 -14.58 2.89 -7.29
C GLY A 263 -15.94 2.87 -6.59
N VAL A 264 -17.00 2.73 -7.34
CA VAL A 264 -18.38 2.78 -6.82
C VAL A 264 -19.28 1.67 -7.37
N GLY A 265 -18.67 0.68 -8.06
CA GLY A 265 -19.38 -0.42 -8.69
C GLY A 265 -20.37 0.07 -9.75
N ASP A 266 -21.57 -0.43 -9.74
CA ASP A 266 -22.63 -0.08 -10.71
C ASP A 266 -23.33 1.27 -10.44
N THR A 267 -22.94 1.99 -9.40
CA THR A 267 -23.58 3.24 -8.96
C THR A 267 -23.34 4.38 -9.96
N LYS A 268 -24.41 5.04 -10.38
CA LYS A 268 -24.38 6.15 -11.36
C LYS A 268 -24.30 7.53 -10.74
N VAL A 269 -24.80 7.67 -9.51
CA VAL A 269 -24.88 8.95 -8.80
C VAL A 269 -24.50 8.74 -7.34
N ILE A 270 -23.63 9.59 -6.84
CA ILE A 270 -23.24 9.63 -5.43
C ILE A 270 -24.22 10.53 -4.68
N ASP A 271 -24.95 9.96 -3.74
CA ASP A 271 -26.01 10.64 -3.02
C ASP A 271 -25.49 11.84 -2.22
N THR A 272 -24.38 11.62 -1.49
CA THR A 272 -23.77 12.65 -0.65
C THR A 272 -22.25 12.52 -0.68
N THR A 273 -21.57 13.64 -0.89
CA THR A 273 -20.12 13.77 -0.71
C THR A 273 -19.87 14.78 0.41
N ILE A 274 -19.09 14.37 1.40
CA ILE A 274 -18.71 15.19 2.55
C ILE A 274 -17.20 15.42 2.47
N ILE A 275 -16.77 16.66 2.45
CA ILE A 275 -15.35 17.01 2.40
C ILE A 275 -14.97 17.73 3.70
N TYR A 276 -14.08 17.12 4.45
CA TYR A 276 -13.45 17.72 5.62
C TYR A 276 -12.16 18.39 5.18
N TRP A 277 -12.11 19.70 5.30
CA TRP A 277 -10.96 20.51 4.91
C TRP A 277 -9.93 20.63 6.03
N PRO A 278 -8.63 20.84 5.73
CA PRO A 278 -7.56 20.90 6.75
C PRO A 278 -7.72 22.01 7.79
N ASN A 279 -8.59 23.01 7.53
CA ASN A 279 -8.87 24.11 8.42
C ASN A 279 -10.10 23.90 9.33
N ASN A 280 -10.51 22.64 9.53
CA ASN A 280 -11.68 22.24 10.30
C ASN A 280 -13.02 22.78 9.72
N LYS A 281 -13.08 22.99 8.41
CA LYS A 281 -14.30 23.31 7.69
C LYS A 281 -14.84 22.06 6.98
N VAL A 282 -16.12 22.04 6.70
CA VAL A 282 -16.81 20.93 6.02
C VAL A 282 -17.67 21.50 4.90
N SER A 283 -17.63 20.87 3.74
CA SER A 283 -18.56 21.12 2.64
C SER A 283 -19.32 19.86 2.25
N TYR A 284 -20.55 20.08 1.75
CA TYR A 284 -21.46 19.01 1.32
C TYR A 284 -21.83 19.20 -0.14
N HIS A 285 -21.76 18.12 -0.91
CA HIS A 285 -22.18 18.10 -2.30
C HIS A 285 -23.12 16.91 -2.50
N LEU A 286 -24.22 17.14 -3.21
CA LEU A 286 -25.28 16.14 -3.40
C LEU A 286 -25.39 15.75 -4.87
N ASN A 287 -25.77 14.50 -5.12
CA ASN A 287 -26.13 13.98 -6.44
C ASN A 287 -25.03 14.18 -7.48
N LEU A 288 -23.77 13.86 -7.11
CA LEU A 288 -22.64 13.92 -8.04
C LEU A 288 -22.65 12.70 -8.96
N GLU A 289 -22.51 12.93 -10.25
CA GLU A 289 -22.49 11.85 -11.26
C GLU A 289 -21.17 11.08 -11.21
N ALA A 290 -21.26 9.76 -11.27
CA ALA A 290 -20.09 8.88 -11.47
C ALA A 290 -19.49 9.03 -12.88
N ASN A 291 -18.33 8.41 -13.12
CA ASN A 291 -17.53 8.51 -14.33
C ASN A 291 -17.14 9.95 -14.69
N LYS A 292 -16.95 10.78 -13.67
CA LYS A 292 -16.52 12.18 -13.81
C LYS A 292 -15.48 12.55 -12.76
N THR A 293 -14.61 13.47 -13.15
CA THR A 293 -13.73 14.18 -12.21
C THR A 293 -14.40 15.48 -11.78
N HIS A 294 -14.71 15.58 -10.50
CA HIS A 294 -15.31 16.77 -9.88
C HIS A 294 -14.22 17.65 -9.28
N LYS A 295 -14.15 18.88 -9.78
CA LYS A 295 -13.24 19.91 -9.26
C LYS A 295 -13.96 20.72 -8.21
N ILE A 296 -13.48 20.65 -6.95
CA ILE A 296 -14.14 21.29 -5.81
C ILE A 296 -13.16 22.25 -5.13
N GLU A 297 -13.61 23.49 -5.00
CA GLU A 297 -12.83 24.56 -4.36
C GLU A 297 -13.29 24.75 -2.92
N GLN A 298 -12.35 24.88 -2.01
CA GLN A 298 -12.63 25.23 -0.63
C GLN A 298 -13.19 26.65 -0.54
N GLU A 299 -14.41 26.83 -0.09
CA GLU A 299 -15.08 28.13 0.02
C GLU A 299 -14.89 28.78 1.40
N LYS A 300 -15.07 30.10 1.50
CA LYS A 300 -15.04 30.82 2.78
C LYS A 300 -16.25 30.50 3.65
N SER A 301 -17.36 30.10 3.03
CA SER A 301 -18.65 29.83 3.65
C SER A 301 -18.84 28.39 4.08
N ASP A 302 -17.80 27.52 3.92
CA ASP A 302 -17.86 26.15 4.41
C ASP A 302 -18.18 26.14 5.91
N TYR A 303 -19.00 25.18 6.33
CA TYR A 303 -19.45 25.05 7.72
C TYR A 303 -18.31 24.69 8.65
N GLU A 304 -18.39 25.10 9.92
CA GLU A 304 -17.46 24.62 10.93
C GLU A 304 -17.74 23.14 11.25
N TYR A 305 -16.70 22.36 11.34
CA TYR A 305 -16.80 20.98 11.78
C TYR A 305 -16.96 20.97 13.31
N PHE A 306 -18.14 20.59 13.77
CA PHE A 306 -18.35 20.22 15.16
C PHE A 306 -18.07 18.73 15.28
N ASP A 307 -16.99 18.37 15.98
CA ASP A 307 -16.63 16.99 16.23
C ASP A 307 -17.78 16.27 16.97
N MET A 308 -18.47 15.40 16.25
CA MET A 308 -19.56 14.58 16.81
C MET A 308 -19.09 13.64 17.91
N ALA A 309 -17.78 13.39 18.04
CA ALA A 309 -17.21 12.60 19.14
C ALA A 309 -17.42 13.25 20.51
N ASN A 310 -17.62 14.56 20.55
CA ASN A 310 -17.95 15.26 21.80
C ASN A 310 -19.44 15.19 22.19
N TYR A 311 -20.31 14.75 21.27
CA TYR A 311 -21.75 14.62 21.56
C TYR A 311 -22.12 13.31 22.25
N SER A 312 -21.29 12.28 22.18
CA SER A 312 -21.53 10.99 22.88
C SER A 312 -21.34 11.07 24.41
N ASN A 313 -20.81 12.17 24.93
CA ASN A 313 -20.60 12.38 26.36
C ASN A 313 -21.67 13.25 27.02
N LEU A 314 -22.76 13.59 26.31
CA LEU A 314 -23.86 14.45 26.82
C LEU A 314 -25.19 13.71 27.05
N ASN A 315 -25.20 12.36 27.05
CA ASN A 315 -26.36 11.56 27.46
C ASN A 315 -25.97 10.57 28.57
#